data_f3f075b163f3aee6d3ea04ad824ab664
#
_entry.id   f3f075b163f3aee6d3ea04ad824ab664
#
_cell.length_a   1.000
_cell.length_b   1.000
_cell.length_c   1.000
_cell.angle_alpha   90.00
_cell.angle_beta   90.00
_cell.angle_gamma   90.00
#
_symmetry.space_group_name_H-M   'P 1'
#
loop_
_entity.id
_entity.type
_entity.pdbx_description
1 polymer ?
#
loop_
_entity_poly.entity_id
_entity_poly.type
_entity_poly.pdbx_seq_one_letter_code
_entity_poly.pdbx_strand_id
1 'polypeptide(L)'
;MSRILVVDDDAVQLDLYKQLLEFAGYRVEIALTAPQTARRLEHPPADLVIMDLRLPNALGEPDPQEGMALIRRIRELGCGAPIIVLSGWPDDLYGEPEERLISCILIKPVPPPEFLAAVRSLCA
;
A
#
# COMPACT_ATOMS: atom_id res chain seq x y z
N MET A 1 -3.97 -18.52 4.16
CA MET A 1 -4.07 -17.63 2.99
C MET A 1 -3.76 -16.21 3.45
N SER A 2 -2.82 -15.57 2.78
CA SER A 2 -2.40 -14.21 3.16
C SER A 2 -3.47 -13.18 2.84
N ARG A 3 -3.65 -12.24 3.76
CA ARG A 3 -4.53 -11.10 3.59
C ARG A 3 -3.72 -9.89 3.20
N ILE A 4 -4.11 -9.27 2.10
CA ILE A 4 -3.43 -8.09 1.57
C ILE A 4 -4.40 -6.92 1.59
N LEU A 5 -3.97 -5.81 2.16
CA LEU A 5 -4.71 -4.55 2.11
C LEU A 5 -4.09 -3.67 1.04
N VAL A 6 -4.89 -3.22 0.09
CA VAL A 6 -4.44 -2.30 -0.96
C VAL A 6 -5.11 -0.94 -0.75
N VAL A 7 -4.29 0.10 -0.69
CA VAL A 7 -4.74 1.48 -0.46
C VAL A 7 -4.39 2.35 -1.65
N ASP A 8 -5.40 2.92 -2.28
CA ASP A 8 -5.26 3.87 -3.39
C ASP A 8 -6.57 4.66 -3.48
N ASP A 9 -6.48 5.93 -3.82
CA ASP A 9 -7.67 6.76 -4.05
C ASP A 9 -8.30 6.52 -5.43
N ASP A 10 -7.60 5.87 -6.33
CA ASP A 10 -8.08 5.53 -7.67
C ASP A 10 -8.78 4.16 -7.65
N ALA A 11 -10.11 4.17 -7.73
CA ALA A 11 -10.91 2.95 -7.67
C ALA A 11 -10.61 1.99 -8.83
N VAL A 12 -10.23 2.50 -9.99
CA VAL A 12 -9.87 1.67 -11.15
C VAL A 12 -8.59 0.92 -10.89
N GLN A 13 -7.58 1.60 -10.35
CA GLN A 13 -6.31 0.97 -9.98
C GLN A 13 -6.50 -0.08 -8.88
N LEU A 14 -7.30 0.23 -7.87
CA LEU A 14 -7.63 -0.72 -6.81
C LEU A 14 -8.24 -1.99 -7.36
N ASP A 15 -9.18 -1.86 -8.28
CA ASP A 15 -9.85 -3.01 -8.88
C ASP A 15 -8.87 -3.89 -9.66
N LEU A 16 -7.96 -3.28 -10.41
CA LEU A 16 -6.93 -4.01 -11.15
C LEU A 16 -5.99 -4.78 -10.21
N TYR A 17 -5.50 -4.14 -9.16
CA TYR A 17 -4.62 -4.80 -8.19
C TYR A 17 -5.35 -5.92 -7.48
N LYS A 18 -6.60 -5.68 -7.10
CA LYS A 18 -7.42 -6.68 -6.45
C LYS A 18 -7.58 -7.92 -7.32
N GLN A 19 -7.92 -7.73 -8.60
CA GLN A 19 -8.09 -8.84 -9.53
C GLN A 19 -6.80 -9.64 -9.71
N LEU A 20 -5.67 -8.95 -9.89
CA LEU A 20 -4.37 -9.62 -10.03
C LEU A 20 -4.04 -10.48 -8.81
N LEU A 21 -4.23 -9.92 -7.62
CA LEU A 21 -3.89 -10.59 -6.37
C LEU A 21 -4.84 -11.74 -6.07
N GLU A 22 -6.13 -11.57 -6.29
CA GLU A 22 -7.11 -12.64 -6.09
C GLU A 22 -6.88 -13.79 -7.06
N PHE A 23 -6.55 -13.48 -8.30
CA PHE A 23 -6.19 -14.49 -9.29
C PHE A 23 -4.96 -15.30 -8.85
N ALA A 24 -4.03 -14.65 -8.16
CA ALA A 24 -2.83 -15.31 -7.63
C ALA A 24 -3.10 -16.08 -6.32
N GLY A 25 -4.32 -16.05 -5.78
CA GLY A 25 -4.71 -16.85 -4.63
C GLY A 25 -4.71 -16.10 -3.29
N TYR A 26 -4.55 -14.78 -3.29
CA TYR A 26 -4.55 -13.99 -2.05
C TYR A 26 -5.96 -13.50 -1.72
N ARG A 27 -6.18 -13.24 -0.44
CA ARG A 27 -7.35 -12.50 0.03
C ARG A 27 -7.02 -11.01 -0.02
N VAL A 28 -7.91 -10.21 -0.58
CA VAL A 28 -7.66 -8.78 -0.79
C VAL A 28 -8.78 -7.96 -0.18
N GLU A 29 -8.39 -6.96 0.60
CA GLU A 29 -9.26 -5.88 1.03
C GLU A 29 -8.74 -4.59 0.44
N ILE A 30 -9.63 -3.64 0.21
CA ILE A 30 -9.28 -2.36 -0.38
C ILE A 30 -9.67 -1.23 0.54
N ALA A 31 -8.92 -0.13 0.46
CA ALA A 31 -9.23 1.12 1.15
C ALA A 31 -8.95 2.29 0.22
N LEU A 32 -9.86 3.25 0.17
CA LEU A 32 -9.75 4.44 -0.65
C LEU A 32 -9.19 5.64 0.12
N THR A 33 -9.22 5.57 1.45
CA THR A 33 -8.87 6.68 2.34
C THR A 33 -8.05 6.18 3.53
N ALA A 34 -7.37 7.10 4.23
CA ALA A 34 -6.67 6.78 5.45
C ALA A 34 -7.59 6.27 6.57
N PRO A 35 -8.77 6.87 6.81
CA PRO A 35 -9.71 6.31 7.79
C PRO A 35 -10.18 4.90 7.46
N GLN A 36 -10.43 4.58 6.20
CA GLN A 36 -10.78 3.22 5.79
C GLN A 36 -9.64 2.25 6.04
N THR A 37 -8.40 2.68 5.77
CA THR A 37 -7.21 1.88 6.03
C THR A 37 -7.12 1.52 7.52
N ALA A 38 -7.30 2.50 8.40
CA ALA A 38 -7.25 2.28 9.84
C ALA A 38 -8.31 1.26 10.28
N ARG A 39 -9.52 1.36 9.77
CA ARG A 39 -10.60 0.41 10.07
C ARG A 39 -10.30 -1.00 9.59
N ARG A 40 -9.72 -1.13 8.39
CA ARG A 40 -9.37 -2.44 7.84
C ARG A 40 -8.27 -3.13 8.65
N LEU A 41 -7.39 -2.36 9.27
CA LEU A 41 -6.30 -2.89 10.08
C LEU A 41 -6.73 -3.31 11.50
N GLU A 42 -7.92 -2.93 11.94
CA GLU A 42 -8.43 -3.31 13.25
C GLU A 42 -8.69 -4.81 13.35
N HIS A 43 -9.33 -5.40 12.34
CA HIS A 43 -9.76 -6.80 12.37
C HIS A 43 -9.91 -7.38 10.97
N PRO A 44 -9.32 -8.53 10.71
CA PRO A 44 -8.11 -9.11 11.27
C PRO A 44 -6.88 -8.41 10.71
N PRO A 45 -5.68 -8.66 11.26
CA PRO A 45 -4.48 -7.97 10.76
C PRO A 45 -4.17 -8.35 9.31
N ALA A 46 -3.63 -7.39 8.56
CA ALA A 46 -3.12 -7.65 7.23
C ALA A 46 -1.74 -8.32 7.31
N ASP A 47 -1.45 -9.16 6.33
CA ASP A 47 -0.13 -9.79 6.19
C ASP A 47 0.79 -8.95 5.30
N LEU A 48 0.20 -8.07 4.51
CA LEU A 48 0.91 -7.15 3.62
C LEU A 48 0.02 -5.94 3.36
N VAL A 49 0.63 -4.76 3.33
CA VAL A 49 -0.03 -3.52 2.90
C VAL A 49 0.63 -3.03 1.62
N ILE A 50 -0.17 -2.74 0.61
CA ILE A 50 0.28 -2.14 -0.64
C ILE A 50 -0.41 -0.79 -0.74
N MET A 51 0.34 0.29 -0.91
CA MET A 51 -0.24 1.62 -0.89
C MET A 51 0.41 2.55 -1.89
N ASP A 52 -0.41 3.48 -2.41
CA ASP A 52 0.08 4.62 -3.16
C ASP A 52 0.64 5.67 -2.20
N LEU A 53 1.73 6.32 -2.57
CA LEU A 53 2.34 7.34 -1.71
C LEU A 53 1.62 8.68 -1.85
N ARG A 54 1.31 9.09 -3.09
CA ARG A 54 0.65 10.38 -3.34
C ARG A 54 -0.85 10.27 -3.23
N LEU A 55 -1.32 10.10 -1.99
CA LEU A 55 -2.74 10.12 -1.68
C LEU A 55 -3.24 11.58 -1.64
N PRO A 56 -4.54 11.81 -1.85
CA PRO A 56 -5.07 13.17 -1.86
C PRO A 56 -5.02 13.82 -0.49
N ASN A 57 -4.61 15.10 -0.47
CA ASN A 57 -4.65 15.93 0.73
C ASN A 57 -6.04 16.57 0.90
N ALA A 58 -6.17 17.50 1.84
CA ALA A 58 -7.44 18.17 2.12
C ALA A 58 -8.00 18.96 0.93
N LEU A 59 -7.12 19.35 -0.01
CA LEU A 59 -7.52 20.04 -1.24
C LEU A 59 -7.82 19.08 -2.39
N GLY A 60 -7.69 17.76 -2.16
CA GLY A 60 -7.86 16.76 -3.20
C GLY A 60 -6.66 16.62 -4.13
N GLU A 61 -5.53 17.23 -3.80
CA GLU A 61 -4.32 17.15 -4.61
C GLU A 61 -3.44 15.99 -4.18
N PRO A 62 -2.83 15.25 -5.13
CA PRO A 62 -1.88 14.19 -4.79
C PRO A 62 -0.72 14.77 -3.98
N ASP A 63 -0.41 14.14 -2.84
CA ASP A 63 0.56 14.67 -1.90
C ASP A 63 1.32 13.52 -1.23
N PRO A 64 2.67 13.44 -1.39
CA PRO A 64 3.45 12.37 -0.77
C PRO A 64 3.40 12.43 0.77
N GLN A 65 3.16 13.60 1.36
CA GLN A 65 3.05 13.72 2.81
C GLN A 65 1.87 12.94 3.36
N GLU A 66 0.79 12.81 2.59
CA GLU A 66 -0.38 12.01 3.00
C GLU A 66 -0.02 10.53 3.08
N GLY A 67 0.71 10.01 2.10
CA GLY A 67 1.19 8.63 2.14
C GLY A 67 2.18 8.39 3.27
N MET A 68 3.09 9.31 3.50
CA MET A 68 4.04 9.22 4.61
C MET A 68 3.33 9.23 5.97
N ALA A 69 2.33 10.09 6.12
CA ALA A 69 1.52 10.12 7.34
C ALA A 69 0.80 8.77 7.55
N LEU A 70 0.30 8.18 6.48
CA LEU A 70 -0.37 6.88 6.57
C LEU A 70 0.60 5.76 6.96
N ILE A 71 1.81 5.76 6.42
CA ILE A 71 2.86 4.80 6.81
C ILE A 71 3.10 4.87 8.32
N ARG A 72 3.28 6.08 8.87
CA ARG A 72 3.46 6.27 10.30
C ARG A 72 2.25 5.77 11.08
N ARG A 73 1.05 6.08 10.59
CA ARG A 73 -0.20 5.68 11.25
C ARG A 73 -0.35 4.16 11.31
N ILE A 74 -0.02 3.46 10.23
CA ILE A 74 -0.04 2.00 10.19
C ILE A 74 0.84 1.42 11.30
N ARG A 75 2.05 1.95 11.45
CA ARG A 75 2.97 1.50 12.49
C ARG A 75 2.49 1.87 13.90
N GLU A 76 1.92 3.05 14.08
CA GLU A 76 1.34 3.48 15.36
C GLU A 76 0.17 2.59 15.79
N LEU A 77 -0.58 2.06 14.85
CA LEU A 77 -1.68 1.13 15.13
C LEU A 77 -1.20 -0.27 15.53
N GLY A 78 0.11 -0.49 15.57
CA GLY A 78 0.70 -1.78 15.94
C GLY A 78 0.78 -2.78 14.79
N CYS A 79 0.49 -2.37 13.57
CA CYS A 79 0.61 -3.24 12.42
C CYS A 79 2.08 -3.36 12.01
N GLY A 80 2.63 -4.57 12.12
CA GLY A 80 4.02 -4.86 11.71
C GLY A 80 4.14 -5.48 10.32
N ALA A 81 3.04 -5.56 9.56
CA ALA A 81 3.06 -6.13 8.22
C ALA A 81 4.02 -5.36 7.30
N PRO A 82 4.69 -6.05 6.36
CA PRO A 82 5.48 -5.35 5.36
C PRO A 82 4.61 -4.40 4.54
N ILE A 83 5.21 -3.30 4.09
CA ILE A 83 4.54 -2.29 3.28
C ILE A 83 5.27 -2.18 1.94
N ILE A 84 4.52 -2.34 0.85
CA ILE A 84 4.98 -2.01 -0.49
C ILE A 84 4.39 -0.65 -0.84
N VAL A 85 5.23 0.29 -1.23
CA VAL A 85 4.79 1.59 -1.72
C VAL A 85 4.87 1.62 -3.24
N LEU A 86 3.78 2.03 -3.88
CA LEU A 86 3.73 2.25 -5.33
C LEU A 86 3.85 3.75 -5.58
N SER A 87 4.82 4.15 -6.40
CA SER A 87 5.03 5.57 -6.66
C SER A 87 5.60 5.83 -8.06
N GLY A 88 5.12 6.87 -8.69
CA GLY A 88 5.71 7.41 -9.93
C GLY A 88 6.89 8.35 -9.63
N TRP A 89 7.08 8.72 -8.35
CA TRP A 89 8.11 9.65 -7.90
C TRP A 89 8.86 9.07 -6.70
N PRO A 90 9.76 8.09 -6.91
CA PRO A 90 10.42 7.40 -5.80
C PRO A 90 11.26 8.33 -4.91
N ASP A 91 11.76 9.43 -5.47
CA ASP A 91 12.55 10.40 -4.71
C ASP A 91 11.77 11.08 -3.59
N ASP A 92 10.43 11.06 -3.64
CA ASP A 92 9.59 11.60 -2.57
C ASP A 92 9.91 10.94 -1.22
N LEU A 93 10.27 9.67 -1.24
CA LEU A 93 10.46 8.86 -0.03
C LEU A 93 11.93 8.65 0.32
N TYR A 94 12.83 8.70 -0.68
CA TYR A 94 14.24 8.47 -0.43
C TYR A 94 14.82 9.53 0.52
N GLY A 95 15.48 9.04 1.58
CA GLY A 95 16.08 9.91 2.59
C GLY A 95 15.12 10.38 3.67
N GLU A 96 13.81 10.11 3.52
CA GLU A 96 12.84 10.44 4.55
C GLU A 96 12.82 9.38 5.65
N PRO A 97 12.46 9.75 6.90
CA PRO A 97 12.39 8.77 7.99
C PRO A 97 11.47 7.59 7.70
N GLU A 98 10.39 7.82 6.94
CA GLU A 98 9.40 6.81 6.60
C GLU A 98 9.95 5.69 5.71
N GLU A 99 11.04 5.94 5.00
CA GLU A 99 11.69 4.92 4.16
C GLU A 99 12.07 3.69 4.96
N ARG A 100 12.44 3.85 6.23
CA ARG A 100 12.81 2.75 7.13
C ARG A 100 11.63 1.91 7.57
N LEU A 101 10.41 2.41 7.38
CA LEU A 101 9.18 1.77 7.85
C LEU A 101 8.55 0.88 6.78
N ILE A 102 9.07 0.90 5.57
CA ILE A 102 8.53 0.14 4.44
C ILE A 102 9.51 -0.94 3.98
N SER A 103 8.99 -1.90 3.20
CA SER A 103 9.79 -3.03 2.72
C SER A 103 10.34 -2.82 1.32
N CYS A 104 9.56 -2.21 0.43
CA CYS A 104 10.06 -1.88 -0.91
C CYS A 104 9.21 -0.80 -1.57
N ILE A 105 9.81 -0.15 -2.57
CA ILE A 105 9.15 0.83 -3.43
C ILE A 105 9.12 0.24 -4.84
N LEU A 106 7.93 0.19 -5.44
CA LEU A 106 7.76 -0.17 -6.83
C LEU A 106 7.43 1.07 -7.63
N ILE A 107 8.13 1.27 -8.74
CA ILE A 107 7.98 2.47 -9.56
C ILE A 107 6.88 2.26 -10.59
N LYS A 108 5.89 3.15 -10.60
CA LYS A 108 4.79 3.12 -11.58
C LYS A 108 5.27 3.56 -12.96
N PRO A 109 4.78 2.96 -14.04
CA PRO A 109 3.86 1.83 -14.09
C PRO A 109 4.56 0.51 -13.76
N VAL A 110 3.94 -0.31 -12.89
CA VAL A 110 4.54 -1.57 -12.45
C VAL A 110 4.00 -2.70 -13.32
N PRO A 111 4.87 -3.42 -14.05
CA PRO A 111 4.42 -4.59 -14.81
C PRO A 111 3.84 -5.66 -13.87
N PRO A 112 2.73 -6.33 -14.25
CA PRO A 112 2.14 -7.35 -13.40
C PRO A 112 3.10 -8.44 -12.89
N PRO A 113 4.02 -8.99 -13.69
CA PRO A 113 4.98 -9.97 -13.18
C PRO A 113 5.87 -9.41 -12.07
N GLU A 114 6.33 -8.18 -12.20
CA GLU A 114 7.16 -7.52 -11.21
C GLU A 114 6.39 -7.28 -9.91
N PHE A 115 5.13 -6.81 -10.05
CA PHE A 115 4.23 -6.59 -8.93
C PHE A 115 4.00 -7.89 -8.15
N LEU A 116 3.64 -8.96 -8.84
CA LEU A 116 3.39 -10.26 -8.20
C LEU A 116 4.64 -10.87 -7.59
N ALA A 117 5.81 -10.67 -8.21
CA ALA A 117 7.08 -11.16 -7.65
C ALA A 117 7.40 -10.47 -6.32
N ALA A 118 7.19 -9.15 -6.23
CA ALA A 118 7.39 -8.40 -4.99
C ALA A 118 6.44 -8.89 -3.90
N VAL A 119 5.18 -9.12 -4.23
CA VAL A 119 4.18 -9.63 -3.29
C VAL A 119 4.60 -11.01 -2.76
N ARG A 120 5.00 -11.92 -3.65
CA ARG A 120 5.41 -13.28 -3.26
C ARG A 120 6.64 -13.26 -2.36
N SER A 121 7.55 -12.33 -2.55
CA SER A 121 8.76 -12.25 -1.71
C SER A 121 8.45 -11.83 -0.28
N LEU A 122 7.33 -11.15 -0.05
CA LEU A 122 6.93 -10.63 1.26
C LEU A 122 5.77 -11.39 1.90
N CYS A 123 5.00 -12.13 1.10
CA CYS A 123 3.89 -12.99 1.56
C CYS A 123 4.23 -14.43 1.23
N ALA A 124 4.57 -15.19 2.23
CA ALA A 124 4.81 -16.63 2.04
C ALA A 124 3.49 -17.38 1.80
#